data_0edbdea639121504e659630027e578e4
#
_entry.id   0edbdea639121504e659630027e578e4
#
_cell.length_a   1.000
_cell.length_b   1.000
_cell.length_c   1.000
_cell.angle_alpha   90.00
_cell.angle_beta   90.00
_cell.angle_gamma   90.00
#
_symmetry.space_group_name_H-M   'P 1'
#
loop_
_entity.id
_entity.type
_entity.pdbx_description
1 polymer ?
#
loop_
_entity_poly.entity_id
_entity_poly.type
_entity_poly.pdbx_seq_one_letter_code
_entity_poly.pdbx_strand_id
1 'polypeptide(L)'
;MEKKVYTQKEAEKASVDYFGGDELAARVWSTKYALKDSFGNLYELTPDDMHHRLAGEIARIEQKYANPMSEAELFELLRDFKYIVPAGSPMTGIGNDFQVASLSNCFVIGQDGSADSYGAIIQIDEEQVQLMKRRGGVGHDLSHIRPYGSPVKNS
;
A
#
# COMPACT_ATOMS: atom_id res chain seq x y z
N MET A 1 -6.09 -19.63 16.18
CA MET A 1 -7.19 -18.79 16.70
C MET A 1 -7.94 -18.23 15.51
N GLU A 2 -9.26 -18.31 15.54
CA GLU A 2 -10.12 -17.70 14.52
C GLU A 2 -9.98 -16.18 14.62
N LYS A 3 -9.58 -15.51 13.52
CA LYS A 3 -9.45 -14.05 13.53
C LYS A 3 -10.84 -13.44 13.61
N LYS A 4 -11.06 -12.50 14.53
CA LYS A 4 -12.33 -11.79 14.67
C LYS A 4 -12.62 -10.95 13.44
N VAL A 5 -13.83 -11.00 12.94
CA VAL A 5 -14.31 -10.25 11.79
C VAL A 5 -15.18 -9.11 12.25
N TYR A 6 -15.00 -7.95 11.65
CA TYR A 6 -15.76 -6.73 11.93
C TYR A 6 -16.49 -6.25 10.68
N THR A 7 -17.61 -5.57 10.88
CA THR A 7 -18.29 -4.84 9.81
C THR A 7 -17.63 -3.50 9.55
N GLN A 8 -17.81 -2.97 8.36
CA GLN A 8 -17.32 -1.63 8.01
C GLN A 8 -17.81 -0.54 8.97
N LYS A 9 -19.10 -0.66 9.42
CA LYS A 9 -19.69 0.30 10.36
C LYS A 9 -19.07 0.23 11.75
N GLU A 10 -18.76 -0.96 12.25
CA GLU A 10 -18.10 -1.13 13.56
C GLU A 10 -16.70 -0.52 13.52
N ALA A 11 -15.91 -0.82 12.48
CA ALA A 11 -14.57 -0.27 12.34
C ALA A 11 -14.57 1.25 12.15
N GLU A 12 -15.48 1.80 11.33
CA GLU A 12 -15.62 3.25 11.15
C GLU A 12 -16.00 3.93 12.46
N LYS A 13 -16.99 3.43 13.18
CA LYS A 13 -17.42 3.98 14.48
C LYS A 13 -16.30 3.97 15.53
N ALA A 14 -15.60 2.85 15.69
CA ALA A 14 -14.51 2.75 16.66
C ALA A 14 -13.33 3.67 16.27
N SER A 15 -13.09 3.84 14.97
CA SER A 15 -12.03 4.70 14.47
C SER A 15 -12.35 6.19 14.61
N VAL A 16 -13.63 6.60 14.61
CA VAL A 16 -14.02 7.99 14.93
C VAL A 16 -13.54 8.37 16.32
N ASP A 17 -13.74 7.50 17.31
CA ASP A 17 -13.26 7.74 18.68
C ASP A 17 -11.71 7.83 18.71
N TYR A 18 -11.03 6.93 17.98
CA TYR A 18 -9.58 6.94 17.85
C TYR A 18 -9.04 8.26 17.25
N PHE A 19 -9.70 8.79 16.23
CA PHE A 19 -9.32 10.05 15.57
C PHE A 19 -9.93 11.30 16.22
N GLY A 20 -10.41 11.20 17.47
CA GLY A 20 -10.92 12.36 18.22
C GLY A 20 -12.14 13.03 17.59
N GLY A 21 -12.98 12.28 16.88
CA GLY A 21 -14.19 12.76 16.23
C GLY A 21 -14.05 13.04 14.73
N ASP A 22 -12.88 12.81 14.12
CA ASP A 22 -12.69 12.97 12.67
C ASP A 22 -13.28 11.78 11.89
N GLU A 23 -14.52 11.95 11.43
CA GLU A 23 -15.23 10.95 10.64
C GLU A 23 -14.59 10.68 9.28
N LEU A 24 -13.95 11.70 8.67
CA LEU A 24 -13.28 11.53 7.37
C LEU A 24 -12.04 10.64 7.51
N ALA A 25 -11.21 10.91 8.52
CA ALA A 25 -10.03 10.09 8.82
C ALA A 25 -10.44 8.63 9.11
N ALA A 26 -11.46 8.42 9.94
CA ALA A 26 -12.00 7.11 10.28
C ALA A 26 -12.49 6.34 9.04
N ARG A 27 -13.24 6.98 8.17
CA ARG A 27 -13.72 6.40 6.93
C ARG A 27 -12.58 6.06 5.97
N VAL A 28 -11.63 6.97 5.79
CA VAL A 28 -10.48 6.75 4.91
C VAL A 28 -9.64 5.59 5.41
N TRP A 29 -9.35 5.53 6.72
CA TRP A 29 -8.58 4.43 7.29
C TRP A 29 -9.31 3.09 7.12
N SER A 30 -10.56 2.99 7.56
CA SER A 30 -11.33 1.74 7.53
C SER A 30 -11.59 1.21 6.12
N THR A 31 -11.72 2.12 5.12
CA THR A 31 -11.94 1.72 3.73
C THR A 31 -10.66 1.37 2.98
N LYS A 32 -9.54 2.06 3.26
CA LYS A 32 -8.32 1.94 2.46
C LYS A 32 -7.21 1.13 3.11
N TYR A 33 -7.06 1.18 4.44
CA TYR A 33 -5.86 0.72 5.12
C TYR A 33 -6.09 -0.46 6.07
N ALA A 34 -7.28 -0.58 6.68
CA ALA A 34 -7.62 -1.70 7.54
C ALA A 34 -7.45 -3.04 6.81
N LEU A 35 -6.94 -4.05 7.52
CA LEU A 35 -6.71 -5.38 6.98
C LEU A 35 -8.01 -6.03 6.52
N LYS A 36 -8.04 -6.45 5.25
CA LYS A 36 -9.19 -7.10 4.62
C LYS A 36 -8.75 -8.34 3.84
N ASP A 37 -9.66 -9.30 3.78
CA ASP A 37 -9.54 -10.40 2.82
C ASP A 37 -10.13 -10.03 1.45
N SER A 38 -10.09 -10.97 0.51
CA SER A 38 -10.65 -10.81 -0.85
C SER A 38 -12.19 -10.74 -0.89
N PHE A 39 -12.86 -11.09 0.21
CA PHE A 39 -14.31 -11.04 0.35
C PHE A 39 -14.79 -9.73 1.00
N GLY A 40 -13.86 -8.89 1.46
CA GLY A 40 -14.14 -7.62 2.11
C GLY A 40 -14.37 -7.71 3.62
N ASN A 41 -14.10 -8.86 4.25
CA ASN A 41 -14.14 -8.99 5.70
C ASN A 41 -13.01 -8.20 6.34
N LEU A 42 -13.32 -7.40 7.35
CA LEU A 42 -12.36 -6.61 8.11
C LEU A 42 -11.85 -7.38 9.32
N TYR A 43 -10.57 -7.33 9.57
CA TYR A 43 -9.87 -7.99 10.67
C TYR A 43 -9.26 -7.02 11.67
N GLU A 44 -9.39 -5.73 11.42
CA GLU A 44 -8.92 -4.64 12.27
C GLU A 44 -10.08 -3.70 12.60
N LEU A 45 -10.20 -3.31 13.85
CA LEU A 45 -11.27 -2.44 14.35
C LEU A 45 -10.84 -0.97 14.37
N THR A 46 -9.56 -0.72 14.74
CA THR A 46 -8.97 0.62 14.88
C THR A 46 -7.56 0.66 14.28
N PRO A 47 -7.00 1.86 14.06
CA PRO A 47 -5.59 2.00 13.66
C PRO A 47 -4.59 1.32 14.60
N ASP A 48 -4.89 1.15 15.87
CA ASP A 48 -4.00 0.43 16.80
C ASP A 48 -3.84 -1.04 16.43
N ASP A 49 -4.90 -1.71 15.94
CA ASP A 49 -4.80 -3.09 15.45
C ASP A 49 -3.84 -3.17 14.26
N MET A 50 -3.91 -2.19 13.35
CA MET A 50 -2.97 -2.07 12.24
C MET A 50 -1.54 -1.83 12.75
N HIS A 51 -1.34 -0.94 13.70
CA HIS A 51 -0.03 -0.65 14.27
C HIS A 51 0.56 -1.89 14.96
N HIS A 52 -0.25 -2.68 15.66
CA HIS A 52 0.18 -3.97 16.23
C HIS A 52 0.59 -4.97 15.16
N ARG A 53 -0.17 -5.10 14.07
CA ARG A 53 0.21 -5.96 12.95
C ARG A 53 1.54 -5.54 12.33
N LEU A 54 1.72 -4.24 12.08
CA LEU A 54 2.97 -3.71 11.53
C LEU A 54 4.14 -3.96 12.47
N ALA A 55 3.98 -3.61 13.76
CA ALA A 55 5.01 -3.78 14.77
C ALA A 55 5.41 -5.26 14.94
N GLY A 56 4.44 -6.16 14.99
CA GLY A 56 4.69 -7.60 15.12
C GLY A 56 5.44 -8.18 13.93
N GLU A 57 5.09 -7.79 12.71
CA GLU A 57 5.79 -8.28 11.51
C GLU A 57 7.20 -7.69 11.38
N ILE A 58 7.39 -6.41 11.71
CA ILE A 58 8.71 -5.80 11.72
C ILE A 58 9.57 -6.45 12.83
N ALA A 59 9.03 -6.65 14.04
CA ALA A 59 9.74 -7.33 15.13
C ALA A 59 10.18 -8.75 14.74
N ARG A 60 9.34 -9.48 13.98
CA ARG A 60 9.70 -10.81 13.45
C ARG A 60 10.94 -10.74 12.53
N ILE A 61 11.07 -9.69 11.75
CA ILE A 61 12.25 -9.47 10.89
C ILE A 61 13.46 -8.99 11.71
N GLU A 62 13.24 -8.14 12.70
CA GLU A 62 14.28 -7.64 13.62
C GLU A 62 15.06 -8.77 14.31
N GLN A 63 14.42 -9.93 14.57
CA GLN A 63 15.10 -11.08 15.16
C GLN A 63 16.31 -11.60 14.35
N LYS A 64 16.48 -11.14 13.12
CA LYS A 64 17.65 -11.47 12.28
C LYS A 64 18.88 -10.61 12.57
N TYR A 65 18.72 -9.57 13.36
CA TYR A 65 19.77 -8.60 13.67
C TYR A 65 20.30 -8.75 15.11
N ALA A 66 21.49 -8.25 15.36
CA ALA A 66 22.17 -8.42 16.64
C ALA A 66 21.48 -7.71 17.83
N ASN A 67 20.82 -6.58 17.55
CA ASN A 67 20.10 -5.78 18.56
C ASN A 67 18.68 -5.53 18.08
N PRO A 68 17.81 -6.54 18.14
CA PRO A 68 16.46 -6.42 17.60
C PRO A 68 15.61 -5.49 18.46
N MET A 69 14.85 -4.63 17.82
CA MET A 69 13.77 -3.91 18.49
C MET A 69 12.63 -4.87 18.83
N SER A 70 12.04 -4.67 19.99
CA SER A 70 10.84 -5.41 20.40
C SER A 70 9.59 -4.89 19.71
N GLU A 71 8.55 -5.73 19.64
CA GLU A 71 7.25 -5.33 19.14
C GLU A 71 6.67 -4.11 19.88
N ALA A 72 6.88 -4.06 21.22
CA ALA A 72 6.41 -2.95 22.04
C ALA A 72 7.09 -1.63 21.69
N GLU A 73 8.40 -1.64 21.47
CA GLU A 73 9.14 -0.44 21.05
C GLU A 73 8.69 0.03 19.67
N LEU A 74 8.51 -0.90 18.74
CA LEU A 74 8.02 -0.59 17.38
C LEU A 74 6.58 -0.06 17.39
N PHE A 75 5.72 -0.64 18.24
CA PHE A 75 4.36 -0.15 18.40
C PHE A 75 4.33 1.29 18.92
N GLU A 76 5.12 1.63 19.93
CA GLU A 76 5.20 3.01 20.46
C GLU A 76 5.72 4.03 19.43
N LEU A 77 6.53 3.60 18.46
CA LEU A 77 6.96 4.46 17.36
C LEU A 77 5.85 4.73 16.33
N LEU A 78 4.97 3.75 16.13
CA LEU A 78 3.86 3.81 15.16
C LEU A 78 2.59 4.41 15.76
N ARG A 79 2.36 4.19 17.06
CA ARG A 79 1.15 4.56 17.78
C ARG A 79 0.78 6.02 17.57
N ASP A 80 -0.52 6.26 17.37
CA ASP A 80 -1.09 7.58 17.11
C ASP A 80 -0.48 8.32 15.90
N PHE A 81 0.21 7.59 15.01
CA PHE A 81 0.98 8.17 13.88
C PHE A 81 1.99 9.23 14.33
N LYS A 82 2.54 9.08 15.54
CA LYS A 82 3.29 10.14 16.21
C LYS A 82 4.73 10.31 15.70
N TYR A 83 5.47 9.21 15.57
CA TYR A 83 6.88 9.25 15.15
C TYR A 83 7.09 8.65 13.77
N ILE A 84 6.39 7.58 13.46
CA ILE A 84 6.44 6.90 12.16
C ILE A 84 5.04 6.88 11.56
N VAL A 85 4.89 7.51 10.40
CA VAL A 85 3.68 7.46 9.59
C VAL A 85 4.00 6.64 8.34
N PRO A 86 3.63 5.36 8.28
CA PRO A 86 3.90 4.55 7.11
C PRO A 86 3.11 5.05 5.90
N ALA A 87 3.68 4.89 4.72
CA ALA A 87 2.94 5.12 3.48
C ALA A 87 1.85 4.06 3.27
N GLY A 88 0.90 4.32 2.36
CA GLY A 88 -0.29 3.49 2.19
C GLY A 88 -0.02 2.02 1.86
N SER A 89 0.99 1.73 1.02
CA SER A 89 1.33 0.34 0.69
C SER A 89 1.92 -0.44 1.86
N PRO A 90 2.87 0.10 2.66
CA PRO A 90 3.27 -0.51 3.92
C PRO A 90 2.11 -0.72 4.89
N MET A 91 1.23 0.28 5.09
CA MET A 91 0.08 0.14 5.99
C MET A 91 -0.83 -1.04 5.61
N THR A 92 -1.01 -1.30 4.32
CA THR A 92 -1.88 -2.37 3.85
C THR A 92 -1.17 -3.70 3.63
N GLY A 93 0.14 -3.68 3.34
CA GLY A 93 0.89 -4.84 2.87
C GLY A 93 1.70 -5.56 3.93
N ILE A 94 2.27 -4.84 4.91
CA ILE A 94 3.07 -5.47 5.96
C ILE A 94 2.17 -6.35 6.84
N GLY A 95 2.53 -7.64 6.98
CA GLY A 95 1.77 -8.61 7.76
C GLY A 95 0.39 -8.97 7.17
N ASN A 96 0.15 -8.68 5.90
CA ASN A 96 -1.07 -9.06 5.21
C ASN A 96 -0.91 -10.41 4.52
N ASP A 97 -1.54 -11.43 5.07
CA ASP A 97 -1.52 -12.80 4.53
C ASP A 97 -2.61 -13.06 3.46
N PHE A 98 -3.52 -12.12 3.25
CA PHE A 98 -4.65 -12.30 2.32
C PHE A 98 -4.36 -11.84 0.89
N GLN A 99 -3.47 -10.86 0.72
CA GLN A 99 -3.19 -10.25 -0.57
C GLN A 99 -1.69 -10.00 -0.76
N VAL A 100 -1.20 -10.28 -1.96
CA VAL A 100 0.14 -9.84 -2.36
C VAL A 100 0.07 -8.37 -2.73
N ALA A 101 0.83 -7.55 -2.01
CA ALA A 101 0.91 -6.11 -2.23
C ALA A 101 2.37 -5.66 -2.35
N SER A 102 2.61 -4.61 -3.12
CA SER A 102 3.89 -3.90 -3.08
C SER A 102 4.03 -3.16 -1.76
N LEU A 103 5.23 -3.07 -1.22
CA LEU A 103 5.56 -2.19 -0.10
C LEU A 103 6.03 -0.80 -0.56
N SER A 104 6.20 -0.60 -1.87
CA SER A 104 6.44 0.72 -2.48
C SER A 104 5.14 1.29 -3.02
N ASN A 105 4.94 2.61 -2.85
CA ASN A 105 3.71 3.28 -3.27
C ASN A 105 3.76 3.74 -4.71
N CYS A 106 4.93 4.18 -5.19
CA CYS A 106 5.08 4.83 -6.49
C CYS A 106 6.26 4.24 -7.28
N PHE A 107 6.03 4.09 -8.57
CA PHE A 107 6.99 3.59 -9.53
C PHE A 107 7.03 4.53 -10.73
N VAL A 108 8.20 4.77 -11.27
CA VAL A 108 8.37 5.39 -12.58
C VAL A 108 8.80 4.29 -13.52
N ILE A 109 8.07 4.10 -14.60
CA ILE A 109 8.35 3.10 -15.63
C ILE A 109 8.52 3.78 -16.99
N GLY A 110 9.26 3.16 -17.86
CA GLY A 110 9.54 3.61 -19.22
C GLY A 110 10.57 2.72 -19.87
N GLN A 111 10.78 2.92 -21.15
CA GLN A 111 11.82 2.20 -21.88
C GLN A 111 12.89 3.17 -22.36
N ASP A 112 14.15 2.89 -22.03
CA ASP A 112 15.28 3.63 -22.55
C ASP A 112 15.43 3.40 -24.07
N GLY A 113 15.41 4.49 -24.83
CA GLY A 113 15.86 4.54 -26.22
C GLY A 113 14.87 4.06 -27.30
N SER A 114 13.84 3.28 -26.99
CA SER A 114 12.89 2.77 -28.01
C SER A 114 11.42 2.89 -27.62
N ALA A 115 11.10 3.81 -26.73
CA ALA A 115 9.73 4.00 -26.21
C ALA A 115 8.71 4.44 -27.28
N ASP A 116 9.19 4.96 -28.42
CA ASP A 116 8.38 5.44 -29.52
C ASP A 116 8.01 4.32 -30.52
N SER A 117 7.42 3.24 -29.98
CA SER A 117 6.88 2.13 -30.79
C SER A 117 5.66 1.53 -30.14
N TYR A 118 4.76 0.93 -30.92
CA TYR A 118 3.60 0.20 -30.38
C TYR A 118 3.99 -0.90 -29.40
N GLY A 119 5.05 -1.65 -29.71
CA GLY A 119 5.53 -2.71 -28.83
C GLY A 119 5.94 -2.18 -27.46
N ALA A 120 6.71 -1.08 -27.44
CA ALA A 120 7.14 -0.44 -26.20
C ALA A 120 5.96 0.13 -25.40
N ILE A 121 5.01 0.80 -26.06
CA ILE A 121 3.82 1.37 -25.41
C ILE A 121 2.97 0.26 -24.75
N ILE A 122 2.71 -0.83 -25.47
CA ILE A 122 1.91 -1.96 -24.93
C ILE A 122 2.65 -2.64 -23.77
N GLN A 123 3.99 -2.79 -23.86
CA GLN A 123 4.77 -3.35 -22.78
C GLN A 123 4.70 -2.48 -21.52
N ILE A 124 4.80 -1.15 -21.65
CA ILE A 124 4.64 -0.22 -20.53
C ILE A 124 3.24 -0.34 -19.92
N ASP A 125 2.20 -0.46 -20.73
CA ASP A 125 0.83 -0.66 -20.26
C ASP A 125 0.68 -1.97 -19.49
N GLU A 126 1.30 -3.06 -19.95
CA GLU A 126 1.31 -4.34 -19.23
C GLU A 126 2.01 -4.21 -17.87
N GLU A 127 3.19 -3.60 -17.83
CA GLU A 127 3.94 -3.36 -16.60
C GLU A 127 3.14 -2.50 -15.62
N GLN A 128 2.49 -1.44 -16.11
CA GLN A 128 1.59 -0.60 -15.32
C GLN A 128 0.49 -1.41 -14.66
N VAL A 129 -0.22 -2.24 -15.42
CA VAL A 129 -1.30 -3.09 -14.91
C VAL A 129 -0.79 -4.02 -13.80
N GLN A 130 0.39 -4.63 -13.97
CA GLN A 130 0.96 -5.51 -12.95
C GLN A 130 1.33 -4.78 -11.67
N LEU A 131 1.84 -3.55 -11.76
CA LEU A 131 2.16 -2.72 -10.59
C LEU A 131 0.90 -2.22 -9.89
N MET A 132 -0.06 -1.67 -10.65
CA MET A 132 -1.33 -1.14 -10.10
C MET A 132 -2.18 -2.23 -9.46
N LYS A 133 -2.20 -3.45 -10.02
CA LYS A 133 -2.86 -4.62 -9.43
C LYS A 133 -2.35 -4.92 -8.02
N ARG A 134 -1.09 -4.57 -7.73
CA ARG A 134 -0.43 -4.74 -6.43
C ARG A 134 -0.38 -3.46 -5.61
N ARG A 135 -1.26 -2.49 -5.92
CA ARG A 135 -1.41 -1.21 -5.23
C ARG A 135 -0.24 -0.23 -5.44
N GLY A 136 0.61 -0.43 -6.44
CA GLY A 136 1.61 0.53 -6.85
C GLY A 136 1.00 1.64 -7.70
N GLY A 137 1.26 2.91 -7.38
CA GLY A 137 1.02 4.03 -8.27
C GLY A 137 2.09 4.06 -9.36
N VAL A 138 1.72 4.43 -10.59
CA VAL A 138 2.66 4.41 -11.72
C VAL A 138 2.69 5.77 -12.43
N GLY A 139 3.90 6.26 -12.67
CA GLY A 139 4.20 7.37 -13.57
C GLY A 139 4.93 6.90 -14.81
N HIS A 140 4.62 7.50 -15.97
CA HIS A 140 5.27 7.22 -17.23
C HIS A 140 6.09 8.41 -17.69
N ASP A 141 7.29 8.17 -18.20
CA ASP A 141 8.04 9.15 -18.95
C ASP A 141 7.63 9.10 -20.43
N LEU A 142 6.97 10.17 -20.89
CA LEU A 142 6.50 10.31 -22.27
C LEU A 142 7.48 11.12 -23.16
N SER A 143 8.61 11.53 -22.63
CA SER A 143 9.57 12.41 -23.33
C SER A 143 10.15 11.79 -24.61
N HIS A 144 10.15 10.47 -24.70
CA HIS A 144 10.67 9.71 -25.83
C HIS A 144 9.65 9.43 -26.94
N ILE A 145 8.38 9.78 -26.72
CA ILE A 145 7.32 9.62 -27.74
C ILE A 145 7.37 10.82 -28.68
N ARG A 146 7.39 10.55 -29.99
CA ARG A 146 7.41 11.59 -31.01
C ARG A 146 6.21 12.53 -30.91
N PRO A 147 6.36 13.82 -31.25
CA PRO A 147 5.24 14.77 -31.22
C PRO A 147 4.22 14.45 -32.32
N TYR A 148 2.98 14.94 -32.13
CA TYR A 148 1.91 14.85 -33.12
C TYR A 148 2.36 15.41 -34.48
N GLY A 149 2.02 14.71 -35.56
CA GLY A 149 2.39 15.10 -36.92
C GLY A 149 3.77 14.64 -37.39
N SER A 150 4.56 13.99 -36.53
CA SER A 150 5.83 13.40 -36.95
C SER A 150 5.60 12.25 -37.93
N PRO A 151 6.47 12.10 -38.96
CA PRO A 151 6.32 11.01 -39.93
C PRO A 151 6.58 9.65 -39.28
N VAL A 152 5.73 8.69 -39.63
CA VAL A 152 5.91 7.28 -39.26
C VAL A 152 6.56 6.55 -40.40
N LYS A 153 7.72 5.93 -40.16
CA LYS A 153 8.30 5.07 -41.18
C LYS A 153 7.51 3.78 -41.27
N ASN A 154 6.81 3.59 -42.37
CA ASN A 154 6.29 2.26 -42.69
C ASN A 154 7.48 1.42 -43.14
N SER A 155 7.82 0.44 -42.33
CA SER A 155 8.79 -0.59 -42.71
C SER A 155 8.07 -1.74 -43.37
#